data_0a5f7c116336fd33c824e7c971149d69
#
_entry.id   0a5f7c116336fd33c824e7c971149d69
#
_cell.length_a   1.000
_cell.length_b   1.000
_cell.length_c   1.000
_cell.angle_alpha   90.00
_cell.angle_beta   90.00
_cell.angle_gamma   90.00
#
_symmetry.space_group_name_H-M   'P 1'
#
loop_
_entity.id
_entity.type
_entity.pdbx_description
1 polymer ?
#
loop_
_entity_poly.entity_id
_entity_poly.type
_entity_poly.pdbx_seq_one_letter_code
_entity_poly.pdbx_strand_id
1 'polypeptide(L)'
;MRTGSSVGEMAAAEGSRAAVPRAARVELNLIRRVWQHHHPFILEACKSSSVPPEFLGALTANESGGNPRAARFEPAVYAHLKAVAAGRADGFGAVRAGSLAAELTDMRQAKAAPFHATFLDAPFAAAHAGDLARAEDAALRELATSWGLTQIMGYHMVGRPGTARDLLEPSLHYRVALALLAEFAARYQLDLARECEEMFRCWNTGRPYGQTSDPAYVEKGLRRMKLYRERAGA
;
A
#
# COMPACT_ATOMS: atom_id res chain seq x y z
N MET A 1 70.02 -43.30 -14.27
CA MET A 1 69.09 -42.90 -13.21
C MET A 1 68.48 -41.56 -13.60
N ARG A 2 67.23 -41.57 -14.05
CA ARG A 2 66.48 -40.31 -14.36
C ARG A 2 65.23 -40.33 -13.51
N THR A 3 65.14 -39.38 -12.61
CA THR A 3 63.94 -39.12 -11.76
C THR A 3 63.05 -38.16 -12.51
N GLY A 4 61.86 -38.66 -12.91
CA GLY A 4 60.81 -37.84 -13.50
C GLY A 4 59.99 -37.18 -12.39
N SER A 5 59.94 -35.87 -12.38
CA SER A 5 59.07 -35.11 -11.50
C SER A 5 57.73 -34.91 -12.19
N SER A 6 56.68 -35.49 -11.63
CA SER A 6 55.30 -35.29 -12.07
C SER A 6 54.75 -34.02 -11.40
N VAL A 7 54.55 -32.99 -12.22
CA VAL A 7 53.83 -31.77 -11.77
C VAL A 7 52.34 -32.06 -11.96
N GLY A 8 51.64 -32.26 -10.86
CA GLY A 8 50.18 -32.39 -10.86
C GLY A 8 49.53 -31.02 -11.11
N GLU A 9 48.84 -30.94 -12.22
CA GLU A 9 48.02 -29.82 -12.67
C GLU A 9 46.73 -29.78 -11.81
N MET A 10 46.70 -28.91 -10.86
CA MET A 10 45.46 -28.58 -10.11
C MET A 10 44.57 -27.71 -11.01
N ALA A 11 43.64 -28.34 -11.71
CA ALA A 11 42.55 -27.64 -12.39
C ALA A 11 41.64 -26.99 -11.35
N ALA A 12 41.70 -25.67 -11.26
CA ALA A 12 40.75 -24.86 -10.49
C ALA A 12 39.36 -25.00 -11.12
N ALA A 13 38.47 -25.65 -10.40
CA ALA A 13 37.05 -25.68 -10.76
C ALA A 13 36.47 -24.28 -10.55
N GLU A 14 36.48 -23.46 -11.59
CA GLU A 14 35.66 -22.27 -11.66
C GLU A 14 34.19 -22.66 -11.66
N GLY A 15 33.56 -22.60 -10.47
CA GLY A 15 32.13 -22.79 -10.30
C GLY A 15 31.35 -21.73 -11.07
N SER A 16 30.83 -22.11 -12.24
CA SER A 16 29.92 -21.32 -13.04
C SER A 16 28.73 -20.89 -12.15
N ARG A 17 28.77 -19.65 -11.65
CA ARG A 17 27.59 -19.04 -11.01
C ARG A 17 26.51 -18.92 -12.07
N ALA A 18 25.54 -19.81 -12.05
CA ALA A 18 24.39 -19.76 -12.94
C ALA A 18 23.77 -18.34 -12.89
N ALA A 19 23.60 -17.74 -14.06
CA ALA A 19 23.05 -16.38 -14.15
C ALA A 19 21.61 -16.36 -13.59
N VAL A 20 21.36 -15.48 -12.61
CA VAL A 20 20.02 -15.32 -12.03
C VAL A 20 19.03 -14.96 -13.14
N PRO A 21 17.92 -15.70 -13.29
CA PRO A 21 16.91 -15.44 -14.31
C PRO A 21 16.42 -13.99 -14.26
N ARG A 22 16.08 -13.41 -15.43
CA ARG A 22 15.65 -11.99 -15.54
C ARG A 22 14.49 -11.67 -14.59
N ALA A 23 13.49 -12.55 -14.49
CA ALA A 23 12.34 -12.37 -13.59
C ALA A 23 12.78 -12.30 -12.12
N ALA A 24 13.67 -13.17 -11.68
CA ALA A 24 14.19 -13.15 -10.30
C ALA A 24 15.00 -11.88 -10.01
N ARG A 25 15.77 -11.36 -10.98
CA ARG A 25 16.46 -10.06 -10.82
C ARG A 25 15.51 -8.89 -10.67
N VAL A 26 14.39 -8.89 -11.39
CA VAL A 26 13.35 -7.84 -11.27
C VAL A 26 12.76 -7.84 -9.86
N GLU A 27 12.40 -9.00 -9.34
CA GLU A 27 11.86 -9.17 -7.98
C GLU A 27 12.88 -8.72 -6.90
N LEU A 28 14.14 -9.15 -7.03
CA LEU A 28 15.20 -8.75 -6.10
C LEU A 28 15.42 -7.23 -6.11
N ASN A 29 15.41 -6.60 -7.28
CA ASN A 29 15.58 -5.16 -7.40
C ASN A 29 14.38 -4.40 -6.81
N LEU A 30 13.18 -4.94 -6.97
CA LEU A 30 11.96 -4.39 -6.38
C LEU A 30 12.04 -4.40 -4.85
N ILE A 31 12.36 -5.55 -4.26
CA ILE A 31 12.51 -5.68 -2.79
C ILE A 31 13.66 -4.84 -2.27
N ARG A 32 14.79 -4.77 -3.00
CA ARG A 32 15.91 -3.89 -2.62
C ARG A 32 15.48 -2.42 -2.54
N ARG A 33 14.71 -1.94 -3.52
CA ARG A 33 14.20 -0.55 -3.53
C ARG A 33 13.26 -0.29 -2.35
N VAL A 34 12.30 -1.19 -2.09
CA VAL A 34 11.41 -1.08 -0.92
C VAL A 34 12.21 -1.04 0.37
N TRP A 35 13.18 -1.94 0.51
CA TRP A 35 14.08 -1.96 1.66
C TRP A 35 14.83 -0.64 1.84
N GLN A 36 15.52 -0.18 0.81
CA GLN A 36 16.37 1.01 0.87
C GLN A 36 15.61 2.27 1.26
N HIS A 37 14.37 2.42 0.81
CA HIS A 37 13.60 3.66 0.98
C HIS A 37 12.58 3.60 2.10
N HIS A 38 12.10 2.41 2.50
CA HIS A 38 10.95 2.29 3.38
C HIS A 38 11.18 1.42 4.62
N HIS A 39 12.28 0.66 4.70
CA HIS A 39 12.54 -0.24 5.83
C HIS A 39 12.48 0.45 7.21
N PRO A 40 13.08 1.64 7.43
CA PRO A 40 12.99 2.31 8.71
C PRO A 40 11.55 2.65 9.13
N PHE A 41 10.72 3.10 8.18
CA PHE A 41 9.30 3.41 8.43
C PHE A 41 8.48 2.14 8.71
N ILE A 42 8.77 1.05 7.99
CA ILE A 42 8.14 -0.26 8.20
C ILE A 42 8.48 -0.79 9.59
N LEU A 43 9.76 -0.80 9.97
CA LEU A 43 10.17 -1.24 11.29
C LEU A 43 9.53 -0.42 12.40
N GLU A 44 9.53 0.90 12.26
CA GLU A 44 8.95 1.79 13.27
C GLU A 44 7.45 1.52 13.43
N ALA A 45 6.71 1.39 12.33
CA ALA A 45 5.29 1.08 12.37
C ALA A 45 5.01 -0.29 13.02
N CYS A 46 5.80 -1.31 12.71
CA CYS A 46 5.60 -2.67 13.21
C CYS A 46 5.95 -2.85 14.70
N LYS A 47 6.65 -1.91 15.36
CA LYS A 47 7.03 -2.04 16.78
C LYS A 47 5.85 -2.28 17.72
N SER A 48 4.68 -1.75 17.41
CA SER A 48 3.46 -1.86 18.20
C SER A 48 2.42 -2.78 17.56
N SER A 49 2.82 -3.66 16.65
CA SER A 49 1.94 -4.54 15.89
C SER A 49 2.48 -5.96 15.85
N SER A 50 1.59 -6.95 15.72
CA SER A 50 1.96 -8.34 15.43
C SER A 50 2.22 -8.60 13.94
N VAL A 51 2.00 -7.62 13.07
CA VAL A 51 2.27 -7.75 11.63
C VAL A 51 3.78 -7.85 11.40
N PRO A 52 4.27 -8.90 10.72
CA PRO A 52 5.69 -9.02 10.42
C PRO A 52 6.16 -7.89 9.48
N PRO A 53 7.33 -7.28 9.70
CA PRO A 53 7.87 -6.25 8.81
C PRO A 53 7.97 -6.69 7.36
N GLU A 54 8.33 -7.96 7.11
CA GLU A 54 8.40 -8.53 5.78
C GLU A 54 7.04 -8.61 5.07
N PHE A 55 5.92 -8.77 5.82
CA PHE A 55 4.60 -8.70 5.25
C PHE A 55 4.32 -7.29 4.71
N LEU A 56 4.57 -6.28 5.51
CA LEU A 56 4.33 -4.88 5.13
C LEU A 56 5.24 -4.44 3.96
N GLY A 57 6.50 -4.91 3.96
CA GLY A 57 7.43 -4.70 2.85
C GLY A 57 6.98 -5.38 1.55
N ALA A 58 6.50 -6.62 1.64
CA ALA A 58 5.97 -7.37 0.49
C ALA A 58 4.66 -6.75 -0.03
N LEU A 59 3.78 -6.29 0.86
CA LEU A 59 2.56 -5.58 0.50
C LEU A 59 2.89 -4.28 -0.26
N THR A 60 3.83 -3.49 0.24
CA THR A 60 4.35 -2.29 -0.44
C THR A 60 4.85 -2.61 -1.85
N ALA A 61 5.57 -3.71 -2.00
CA ALA A 61 6.07 -4.17 -3.29
C ALA A 61 4.94 -4.63 -4.23
N ASN A 62 3.89 -5.28 -3.69
CA ASN A 62 2.73 -5.71 -4.47
C ASN A 62 1.94 -4.53 -5.03
N GLU A 63 1.67 -3.54 -4.19
CA GLU A 63 0.70 -2.49 -4.47
C GLU A 63 1.27 -1.34 -5.33
N SER A 64 2.41 -0.81 -4.94
CA SER A 64 2.98 0.38 -5.59
C SER A 64 4.39 0.20 -6.15
N GLY A 65 5.01 -0.98 -5.90
CA GLY A 65 6.41 -1.17 -6.19
C GLY A 65 7.33 -0.26 -5.37
N GLY A 66 6.85 0.24 -4.22
CA GLY A 66 7.57 1.17 -3.36
C GLY A 66 7.50 2.63 -3.83
N ASN A 67 6.52 2.99 -4.64
CA ASN A 67 6.27 4.39 -5.03
C ASN A 67 5.37 5.08 -3.99
N PRO A 68 5.89 5.99 -3.14
CA PRO A 68 5.08 6.67 -2.13
C PRO A 68 4.07 7.65 -2.73
N ARG A 69 4.25 8.04 -3.99
CA ARG A 69 3.35 8.96 -4.71
C ARG A 69 2.38 8.25 -5.65
N ALA A 70 2.26 6.92 -5.54
CA ALA A 70 1.29 6.18 -6.33
C ALA A 70 -0.13 6.63 -5.98
N ALA A 71 -0.94 6.88 -6.99
CA ALA A 71 -2.34 7.25 -6.83
C ALA A 71 -3.14 6.67 -8.00
N ARG A 72 -4.30 6.06 -7.71
CA ARG A 72 -5.17 5.49 -8.73
C ARG A 72 -6.64 5.78 -8.39
N PHE A 73 -7.30 6.48 -9.27
CA PHE A 73 -8.73 6.75 -9.16
C PHE A 73 -9.56 5.51 -9.47
N GLU A 74 -10.58 5.25 -8.63
CA GLU A 74 -11.48 4.09 -8.73
C GLU A 74 -12.91 4.56 -9.04
N PRO A 75 -13.33 4.54 -10.33
CA PRO A 75 -14.64 5.05 -10.74
C PRO A 75 -15.83 4.36 -10.06
N ALA A 76 -15.73 3.05 -9.79
CA ALA A 76 -16.79 2.30 -9.10
C ALA A 76 -16.97 2.77 -7.65
N VAL A 77 -15.86 3.00 -6.93
CA VAL A 77 -15.89 3.54 -5.55
C VAL A 77 -16.46 4.95 -5.55
N TYR A 78 -16.05 5.79 -6.49
CA TYR A 78 -16.58 7.13 -6.65
C TYR A 78 -18.10 7.14 -6.87
N ALA A 79 -18.62 6.26 -7.75
CA ALA A 79 -20.06 6.15 -7.97
C ALA A 79 -20.83 5.76 -6.70
N HIS A 80 -20.28 4.85 -5.89
CA HIS A 80 -20.88 4.47 -4.60
C HIS A 80 -20.84 5.62 -3.60
N LEU A 81 -19.70 6.30 -3.44
CA LEU A 81 -19.60 7.46 -2.53
C LEU A 81 -20.52 8.61 -2.94
N LYS A 82 -20.69 8.85 -4.25
CA LYS A 82 -21.72 9.80 -4.74
C LYS A 82 -23.14 9.38 -4.38
N ALA A 83 -23.45 8.09 -4.45
CA ALA A 83 -24.77 7.60 -4.05
C ALA A 83 -25.01 7.82 -2.54
N VAL A 84 -24.00 7.57 -1.70
CA VAL A 84 -24.06 7.84 -0.25
C VAL A 84 -24.20 9.34 0.03
N ALA A 85 -23.41 10.19 -0.61
CA ALA A 85 -23.48 11.64 -0.45
C ALA A 85 -24.83 12.22 -0.89
N ALA A 86 -25.47 11.62 -1.88
CA ALA A 86 -26.80 11.99 -2.37
C ALA A 86 -27.97 11.35 -1.59
N GLY A 87 -27.68 10.62 -0.50
CA GLY A 87 -28.71 9.92 0.29
C GLY A 87 -29.41 8.76 -0.42
N ARG A 88 -28.81 8.24 -1.52
CA ARG A 88 -29.34 7.08 -2.27
C ARG A 88 -28.78 5.74 -1.80
N ALA A 89 -27.84 5.78 -0.87
CA ALA A 89 -27.29 4.61 -0.19
C ALA A 89 -26.92 4.99 1.24
N ASP A 90 -27.12 4.08 2.20
CA ASP A 90 -26.84 4.32 3.64
C ASP A 90 -25.34 4.35 3.95
N GLY A 91 -24.52 3.70 3.12
CA GLY A 91 -23.09 3.65 3.30
C GLY A 91 -22.34 2.88 2.22
N PHE A 92 -21.00 2.92 2.32
CA PHE A 92 -20.07 2.14 1.50
C PHE A 92 -18.90 1.66 2.37
N GLY A 93 -18.69 0.37 2.48
CA GLY A 93 -17.71 -0.18 3.43
C GLY A 93 -18.00 0.27 4.86
N ALA A 94 -17.03 0.90 5.51
CA ALA A 94 -17.18 1.49 6.85
C ALA A 94 -17.78 2.92 6.82
N VAL A 95 -17.82 3.57 5.65
CA VAL A 95 -18.35 4.93 5.49
C VAL A 95 -19.87 4.92 5.59
N ARG A 96 -20.43 5.82 6.38
CA ARG A 96 -21.88 6.03 6.52
C ARG A 96 -22.25 7.42 6.00
N ALA A 97 -23.51 7.60 5.62
CA ALA A 97 -23.99 8.87 5.09
C ALA A 97 -23.67 10.05 6.03
N GLY A 98 -23.90 9.90 7.34
CA GLY A 98 -23.59 10.93 8.33
C GLY A 98 -22.10 11.25 8.45
N SER A 99 -21.23 10.24 8.50
CA SER A 99 -19.78 10.45 8.57
C SER A 99 -19.23 11.07 7.28
N LEU A 100 -19.75 10.66 6.12
CA LEU A 100 -19.39 11.26 4.84
C LEU A 100 -19.85 12.72 4.73
N ALA A 101 -21.06 13.04 5.20
CA ALA A 101 -21.56 14.40 5.22
C ALA A 101 -20.71 15.32 6.12
N ALA A 102 -20.28 14.83 7.28
CA ALA A 102 -19.36 15.55 8.16
C ALA A 102 -18.02 15.82 7.47
N GLU A 103 -17.41 14.80 6.88
CA GLU A 103 -16.15 14.89 6.15
C GLU A 103 -16.23 15.90 4.99
N LEU A 104 -17.30 15.84 4.19
CA LEU A 104 -17.50 16.78 3.09
C LEU A 104 -17.71 18.22 3.59
N THR A 105 -18.34 18.40 4.77
CA THR A 105 -18.49 19.69 5.40
C THR A 105 -17.14 20.25 5.85
N ASP A 106 -16.33 19.44 6.51
CA ASP A 106 -14.99 19.82 6.95
C ASP A 106 -14.09 20.15 5.76
N MET A 107 -14.15 19.36 4.68
CA MET A 107 -13.44 19.64 3.44
C MET A 107 -13.90 20.94 2.77
N ARG A 108 -15.19 21.26 2.82
CA ARG A 108 -15.74 22.55 2.32
C ARG A 108 -15.27 23.73 3.17
N GLN A 109 -15.24 23.57 4.49
CA GLN A 109 -14.76 24.63 5.43
C GLN A 109 -13.25 24.82 5.29
N ALA A 110 -12.49 23.73 5.20
CA ALA A 110 -11.07 23.76 4.96
C ALA A 110 -10.71 24.37 3.60
N LYS A 111 -11.67 24.52 2.67
CA LYS A 111 -11.51 25.27 1.43
C LYS A 111 -11.06 26.73 1.64
N ALA A 112 -11.35 27.31 2.79
CA ALA A 112 -10.84 28.63 3.19
C ALA A 112 -9.38 28.58 3.70
N ALA A 113 -8.81 27.40 3.93
CA ALA A 113 -7.47 27.21 4.46
C ALA A 113 -6.46 26.85 3.34
N PRO A 114 -5.17 27.20 3.52
CA PRO A 114 -4.09 26.86 2.58
C PRO A 114 -3.98 25.37 2.25
N PHE A 115 -4.56 24.53 3.08
CA PHE A 115 -4.62 23.09 2.99
C PHE A 115 -5.27 22.56 1.69
N HIS A 116 -6.37 23.17 1.24
CA HIS A 116 -6.98 22.78 -0.04
C HIS A 116 -6.19 23.23 -1.27
N ALA A 117 -5.39 24.26 -1.14
CA ALA A 117 -4.48 24.67 -2.20
C ALA A 117 -3.38 23.62 -2.47
N THR A 118 -3.05 22.78 -1.48
CA THR A 118 -2.10 21.68 -1.63
C THR A 118 -2.72 20.41 -2.22
N PHE A 119 -4.03 20.28 -2.14
CA PHE A 119 -4.77 19.14 -2.66
C PHE A 119 -5.04 19.19 -4.15
N LEU A 120 -5.37 20.34 -4.58
CA LEU A 120 -5.67 20.64 -5.95
C LEU A 120 -4.50 21.47 -6.41
N ASP A 121 -3.95 21.20 -7.56
CA ASP A 121 -2.94 22.11 -8.09
C ASP A 121 -3.50 23.55 -8.08
N ALA A 122 -2.63 24.53 -7.99
CA ALA A 122 -3.04 25.91 -7.85
C ALA A 122 -4.03 26.37 -8.95
N PRO A 123 -3.90 25.94 -10.23
CA PRO A 123 -4.92 26.18 -11.26
C PRO A 123 -6.28 25.59 -10.93
N PHE A 124 -6.36 24.36 -10.41
CA PHE A 124 -7.62 23.74 -10.04
C PHE A 124 -8.27 24.45 -8.85
N ALA A 125 -7.50 24.79 -7.82
CA ALA A 125 -7.99 25.53 -6.66
C ALA A 125 -8.53 26.91 -7.06
N ALA A 126 -7.85 27.63 -7.94
CA ALA A 126 -8.28 28.93 -8.46
C ALA A 126 -9.56 28.80 -9.31
N ALA A 127 -9.64 27.78 -10.18
CA ALA A 127 -10.81 27.53 -11.03
C ALA A 127 -12.07 27.14 -10.24
N HIS A 128 -11.93 26.62 -9.02
CA HIS A 128 -13.03 26.12 -8.19
C HIS A 128 -13.32 27.00 -6.97
N ALA A 129 -12.60 28.13 -6.80
CA ALA A 129 -12.87 29.10 -5.74
C ALA A 129 -14.32 29.61 -5.84
N GLY A 130 -15.16 29.29 -4.84
CA GLY A 130 -16.58 29.67 -4.84
C GLY A 130 -17.57 28.60 -5.34
N ASP A 131 -17.12 27.53 -5.99
CA ASP A 131 -18.00 26.45 -6.46
C ASP A 131 -18.00 25.26 -5.50
N LEU A 132 -18.99 25.22 -4.60
CA LEU A 132 -19.12 24.17 -3.57
C LEU A 132 -19.41 22.79 -4.17
N ALA A 133 -20.19 22.72 -5.27
CA ALA A 133 -20.49 21.44 -5.90
C ALA A 133 -19.24 20.80 -6.52
N ARG A 134 -18.38 21.61 -7.12
CA ARG A 134 -17.09 21.14 -7.64
C ARG A 134 -16.10 20.78 -6.53
N ALA A 135 -16.12 21.52 -5.40
CA ALA A 135 -15.31 21.16 -4.24
C ALA A 135 -15.73 19.81 -3.66
N GLU A 136 -17.04 19.52 -3.60
CA GLU A 136 -17.57 18.23 -3.18
C GLU A 136 -17.19 17.11 -4.14
N ASP A 137 -17.32 17.32 -5.44
CA ASP A 137 -16.91 16.34 -6.45
C ASP A 137 -15.42 16.02 -6.35
N ALA A 138 -14.57 17.03 -6.17
CA ALA A 138 -13.14 16.86 -5.97
C ALA A 138 -12.82 16.05 -4.70
N ALA A 139 -13.49 16.35 -3.60
CA ALA A 139 -13.35 15.62 -2.34
C ALA A 139 -13.77 14.15 -2.50
N LEU A 140 -14.90 13.88 -3.13
CA LEU A 140 -15.34 12.51 -3.41
C LEU A 140 -14.37 11.75 -4.32
N ARG A 141 -13.74 12.41 -5.27
CA ARG A 141 -12.69 11.81 -6.12
C ARG A 141 -11.47 11.44 -5.31
N GLU A 142 -11.04 12.27 -4.37
CA GLU A 142 -9.91 11.94 -3.50
C GLU A 142 -10.21 10.78 -2.57
N LEU A 143 -11.42 10.73 -2.00
CA LEU A 143 -11.87 9.58 -1.20
C LEU A 143 -11.97 8.30 -2.04
N ALA A 144 -12.26 8.43 -3.33
CA ALA A 144 -12.31 7.32 -4.29
C ALA A 144 -10.98 7.02 -4.99
N THR A 145 -9.89 7.60 -4.52
CA THR A 145 -8.54 7.33 -5.03
C THR A 145 -7.79 6.46 -4.03
N SER A 146 -7.05 5.46 -4.52
CA SER A 146 -6.09 4.72 -3.72
C SER A 146 -4.76 5.47 -3.70
N TRP A 147 -4.13 5.57 -2.53
CA TRP A 147 -2.98 6.42 -2.28
C TRP A 147 -1.79 5.66 -1.74
N GLY A 148 -0.60 6.05 -2.16
CA GLY A 148 0.67 5.74 -1.53
C GLY A 148 1.12 4.29 -1.63
N LEU A 149 1.90 3.89 -0.66
CA LEU A 149 2.75 2.70 -0.68
C LEU A 149 2.01 1.38 -0.78
N THR A 150 0.91 1.22 -0.04
CA THR A 150 0.07 0.01 -0.06
C THR A 150 -1.29 0.24 -0.69
N GLN A 151 -1.46 1.35 -1.41
CA GLN A 151 -2.68 1.72 -2.15
C GLN A 151 -3.94 1.77 -1.27
N ILE A 152 -3.86 2.52 -0.16
CA ILE A 152 -5.01 2.71 0.73
C ILE A 152 -6.03 3.61 0.06
N MET A 153 -7.29 3.18 0.00
CA MET A 153 -8.38 4.00 -0.51
C MET A 153 -8.61 5.21 0.39
N GLY A 154 -8.75 6.39 -0.21
CA GLY A 154 -8.92 7.65 0.52
C GLY A 154 -10.10 7.65 1.49
N TYR A 155 -11.20 6.95 1.17
CA TYR A 155 -12.37 6.87 2.05
C TYR A 155 -12.08 6.22 3.42
N HIS A 156 -10.98 5.48 3.56
CA HIS A 156 -10.56 4.98 4.87
C HIS A 156 -10.10 6.09 5.82
N MET A 157 -9.86 7.29 5.30
CA MET A 157 -9.54 8.45 6.14
C MET A 157 -10.78 9.16 6.69
N VAL A 158 -11.98 8.84 6.22
CA VAL A 158 -13.23 9.41 6.74
C VAL A 158 -13.36 9.12 8.23
N GLY A 159 -13.48 10.18 9.03
CA GLY A 159 -13.53 10.10 10.49
C GLY A 159 -12.17 9.84 11.18
N ARG A 160 -11.06 9.86 10.44
CA ARG A 160 -9.70 9.80 10.99
C ARG A 160 -9.02 11.17 10.91
N PRO A 161 -8.05 11.47 11.78
CA PRO A 161 -7.23 12.68 11.65
C PRO A 161 -6.44 12.68 10.33
N GLY A 162 -6.39 13.84 9.67
CA GLY A 162 -5.70 14.03 8.40
C GLY A 162 -6.62 13.82 7.20
N THR A 163 -6.03 13.75 6.02
CA THR A 163 -6.72 13.73 4.74
C THR A 163 -6.31 12.52 3.90
N ALA A 164 -7.04 12.23 2.83
CA ALA A 164 -6.68 11.16 1.91
C ALA A 164 -5.26 11.33 1.34
N ARG A 165 -4.82 12.56 1.09
CA ARG A 165 -3.47 12.83 0.56
C ARG A 165 -2.35 12.68 1.58
N ASP A 166 -2.65 12.80 2.85
CA ASP A 166 -1.65 12.56 3.89
C ASP A 166 -1.18 11.09 3.89
N LEU A 167 -1.94 10.18 3.22
CA LEU A 167 -1.50 8.83 2.92
C LEU A 167 -0.25 8.76 2.00
N LEU A 168 0.19 9.87 1.41
CA LEU A 168 1.46 9.95 0.69
C LEU A 168 2.66 10.06 1.63
N GLU A 169 2.44 10.36 2.91
CA GLU A 169 3.48 10.43 3.93
C GLU A 169 3.71 9.02 4.51
N PRO A 170 4.93 8.45 4.40
CA PRO A 170 5.18 7.04 4.74
C PRO A 170 4.85 6.66 6.18
N SER A 171 5.14 7.51 7.16
CA SER A 171 4.89 7.21 8.57
C SER A 171 3.40 7.12 8.88
N LEU A 172 2.59 8.05 8.36
CA LEU A 172 1.13 7.99 8.49
C LEU A 172 0.56 6.81 7.71
N HIS A 173 1.06 6.61 6.48
CA HIS A 173 0.61 5.53 5.62
C HIS A 173 0.68 4.17 6.29
N TYR A 174 1.85 3.81 6.84
CA TYR A 174 2.02 2.52 7.50
C TYR A 174 1.22 2.38 8.80
N ARG A 175 1.04 3.47 9.57
CA ARG A 175 0.13 3.43 10.73
C ARG A 175 -1.31 3.13 10.31
N VAL A 176 -1.80 3.77 9.26
CA VAL A 176 -3.15 3.50 8.73
C VAL A 176 -3.25 2.10 8.16
N ALA A 177 -2.23 1.63 7.41
CA ALA A 177 -2.18 0.27 6.90
C ALA A 177 -2.31 -0.77 8.02
N LEU A 178 -1.54 -0.62 9.10
CA LEU A 178 -1.60 -1.52 10.25
C LEU A 178 -2.96 -1.47 10.98
N ALA A 179 -3.57 -0.29 11.09
CA ALA A 179 -4.91 -0.17 11.66
C ALA A 179 -5.94 -0.93 10.82
N LEU A 180 -5.90 -0.82 9.49
CA LEU A 180 -6.77 -1.56 8.59
C LEU A 180 -6.54 -3.07 8.65
N LEU A 181 -5.29 -3.52 8.73
CA LEU A 181 -4.95 -4.92 8.92
C LEU A 181 -5.50 -5.45 10.25
N ALA A 182 -5.41 -4.66 11.33
CA ALA A 182 -5.99 -5.01 12.62
C ALA A 182 -7.54 -5.08 12.57
N GLU A 183 -8.19 -4.19 11.81
CA GLU A 183 -9.63 -4.25 11.57
C GLU A 183 -10.05 -5.54 10.83
N PHE A 184 -9.27 -5.98 9.82
CA PHE A 184 -9.49 -7.27 9.15
C PHE A 184 -9.30 -8.43 10.12
N ALA A 185 -8.20 -8.42 10.89
CA ALA A 185 -7.92 -9.47 11.86
C ALA A 185 -9.04 -9.59 12.91
N ALA A 186 -9.51 -8.48 13.46
CA ALA A 186 -10.62 -8.47 14.39
C ALA A 186 -11.92 -8.98 13.77
N ARG A 187 -12.24 -8.56 12.53
CA ARG A 187 -13.46 -8.96 11.82
C ARG A 187 -13.49 -10.44 11.49
N TYR A 188 -12.37 -11.01 11.09
CA TYR A 188 -12.29 -12.37 10.58
C TYR A 188 -11.58 -13.34 11.53
N GLN A 189 -11.18 -12.86 12.73
CA GLN A 189 -10.47 -13.63 13.75
C GLN A 189 -9.14 -14.21 13.25
N LEU A 190 -8.38 -13.40 12.50
CA LEU A 190 -7.10 -13.79 11.92
C LEU A 190 -5.91 -13.48 12.84
N ASP A 191 -4.91 -14.36 12.85
CA ASP A 191 -3.63 -14.12 13.48
C ASP A 191 -2.72 -13.32 12.53
N LEU A 192 -2.51 -12.04 12.86
CA LEU A 192 -1.67 -11.11 12.08
C LEU A 192 -0.22 -11.59 11.89
N ALA A 193 0.29 -12.43 12.80
CA ALA A 193 1.66 -12.92 12.74
C ALA A 193 1.81 -14.14 11.82
N ARG A 194 0.74 -14.88 11.55
CA ARG A 194 0.79 -16.21 10.92
C ARG A 194 -0.03 -16.32 9.64
N GLU A 195 -1.22 -15.72 9.61
CA GLU A 195 -2.17 -15.92 8.50
C GLU A 195 -1.96 -14.89 7.38
N CYS A 196 -0.72 -14.87 6.86
CA CYS A 196 -0.31 -13.89 5.86
C CYS A 196 -1.04 -14.05 4.51
N GLU A 197 -1.43 -15.27 4.12
CA GLU A 197 -2.20 -15.49 2.90
C GLU A 197 -3.57 -14.82 2.98
N GLU A 198 -4.29 -15.07 4.06
CA GLU A 198 -5.59 -14.50 4.36
C GLU A 198 -5.51 -12.98 4.43
N MET A 199 -4.45 -12.45 5.04
CA MET A 199 -4.21 -11.01 5.14
C MET A 199 -3.94 -10.37 3.77
N PHE A 200 -3.17 -11.00 2.87
CA PHE A 200 -3.03 -10.55 1.49
C PHE A 200 -4.37 -10.54 0.76
N ARG A 201 -5.19 -11.59 0.92
CA ARG A 201 -6.54 -11.64 0.33
C ARG A 201 -7.44 -10.56 0.91
N CYS A 202 -7.45 -10.37 2.24
CA CYS A 202 -8.19 -9.30 2.89
C CYS A 202 -7.82 -7.93 2.32
N TRP A 203 -6.53 -7.67 2.14
CA TRP A 203 -6.07 -6.40 1.57
C TRP A 203 -6.61 -6.16 0.16
N ASN A 204 -6.52 -7.17 -0.70
CA ASN A 204 -6.90 -7.04 -2.11
C ASN A 204 -8.42 -7.11 -2.34
N THR A 205 -9.16 -7.89 -1.52
CA THR A 205 -10.57 -8.22 -1.78
C THR A 205 -11.53 -7.82 -0.67
N GLY A 206 -11.02 -7.37 0.48
CA GLY A 206 -11.80 -7.09 1.68
C GLY A 206 -12.20 -8.34 2.50
N ARG A 207 -11.76 -9.55 2.14
CA ARG A 207 -12.13 -10.80 2.81
C ARG A 207 -11.06 -11.90 2.66
N PRO A 208 -10.88 -12.81 3.66
CA PRO A 208 -9.77 -13.78 3.69
C PRO A 208 -9.83 -14.86 2.60
N TYR A 209 -11.03 -15.13 2.07
CA TYR A 209 -11.22 -16.14 1.02
C TYR A 209 -11.68 -15.52 -0.29
N GLY A 210 -11.42 -14.22 -0.49
CA GLY A 210 -11.73 -13.50 -1.71
C GLY A 210 -10.83 -13.96 -2.87
N GLN A 211 -11.40 -13.98 -4.08
CA GLN A 211 -10.64 -14.21 -5.29
C GLN A 211 -9.96 -12.91 -5.72
N THR A 212 -8.62 -12.90 -5.74
CA THR A 212 -7.82 -11.76 -6.18
C THR A 212 -7.92 -11.58 -7.71
N SER A 213 -7.88 -10.34 -8.18
CA SER A 213 -7.90 -10.02 -9.61
C SER A 213 -6.68 -10.56 -10.36
N ASP A 214 -5.51 -10.56 -9.71
CA ASP A 214 -4.31 -11.29 -10.14
C ASP A 214 -4.26 -12.62 -9.37
N PRO A 215 -4.43 -13.78 -10.01
CA PRO A 215 -4.37 -15.08 -9.33
C PRO A 215 -3.05 -15.34 -8.60
N ALA A 216 -1.95 -14.74 -9.07
CA ALA A 216 -0.63 -14.88 -8.46
C ALA A 216 -0.35 -13.84 -7.35
N TYR A 217 -1.33 -12.99 -6.98
CA TYR A 217 -1.12 -11.89 -6.03
C TYR A 217 -0.59 -12.37 -4.68
N VAL A 218 -1.21 -13.39 -4.11
CA VAL A 218 -0.82 -13.96 -2.81
C VAL A 218 0.54 -14.64 -2.90
N GLU A 219 0.74 -15.49 -3.92
CA GLU A 219 2.02 -16.18 -4.14
C GLU A 219 3.18 -15.19 -4.30
N LYS A 220 2.97 -14.11 -5.09
CA LYS A 220 3.94 -13.02 -5.21
C LYS A 220 4.23 -12.37 -3.85
N GLY A 221 3.19 -12.12 -3.05
CA GLY A 221 3.32 -11.58 -1.70
C GLY A 221 4.20 -12.44 -0.82
N LEU A 222 3.89 -13.73 -0.70
CA LEU A 222 4.65 -14.66 0.14
C LEU A 222 6.12 -14.81 -0.31
N ARG A 223 6.36 -14.88 -1.62
CA ARG A 223 7.71 -14.90 -2.19
C ARG A 223 8.48 -13.62 -1.85
N ARG A 224 7.83 -12.45 -1.94
CA ARG A 224 8.41 -11.15 -1.58
C ARG A 224 8.70 -11.01 -0.10
N MET A 225 7.86 -11.58 0.76
CA MET A 225 8.15 -11.68 2.22
C MET A 225 9.45 -12.44 2.46
N LYS A 226 9.64 -13.60 1.81
CA LYS A 226 10.89 -14.38 1.93
C LYS A 226 12.09 -13.54 1.50
N LEU A 227 12.05 -12.90 0.33
CA LEU A 227 13.14 -12.04 -0.17
C LEU A 227 13.43 -10.85 0.76
N TYR A 228 12.40 -10.26 1.34
CA TYR A 228 12.54 -9.15 2.28
C TYR A 228 13.23 -9.61 3.59
N ARG A 229 12.86 -10.78 4.12
CA ARG A 229 13.46 -11.38 5.32
C ARG A 229 14.93 -11.74 5.08
N GLU A 230 15.25 -12.34 3.95
CA GLU A 230 16.64 -12.67 3.55
C GLU A 230 17.51 -11.41 3.49
N ARG A 231 16.93 -10.27 3.08
CA ARG A 231 17.61 -8.99 3.06
C ARG A 231 17.85 -8.42 4.46
N ALA A 232 16.96 -8.69 5.42
CA ALA A 232 17.10 -8.26 6.81
C ALA A 232 18.22 -9.02 7.56
N GLY A 233 18.50 -10.27 7.15
CA GLY A 233 19.54 -11.11 7.76
C GLY A 233 20.92 -10.99 7.11
N ALA A 234 21.04 -10.19 6.05
CA ALA A 234 22.29 -9.96 5.31
C ALA A 234 22.92 -8.63 5.70
#